data_71656e4fe2ece45dcc5cae6832bab478
#
_entry.id   71656e4fe2ece45dcc5cae6832bab478
#
_cell.length_a   1.000
_cell.length_b   1.000
_cell.length_c   1.000
_cell.angle_alpha   90.00
_cell.angle_beta   90.00
_cell.angle_gamma   90.00
#
_symmetry.space_group_name_H-M   'P 1'
#
loop_
_entity.id
_entity.type
_entity.pdbx_description
1 polymer ?
#
loop_
_entity_poly.entity_id
_entity_poly.type
_entity_poly.pdbx_seq_one_letter_code
_entity_poly.pdbx_strand_id
1 'polypeptide(L)'
;MAASPTVGRRRLAAELRALRGTRTGGTVASALHWSPAKISRFELGQTSFPQEEIEKLLDFYGVTEPRRSQLLALAVDANSRGWWEEYSDVLPAGYMELIGLEAEAASMAEWNAEAIPGLLQTEEYARQVNAAYQSVVFMPPGQVERRTQARMIRQRVLTERNPPLQLSVLIDESVLLRKIGSREVMFDQMRHLAEMAELPTVELRVLALQSETALLANSFMVLGFGRKDEAGKLGDVVSMESQSDGNLLIEGEVDTYIYRLIFEALLKASLSADESRDLILETARRVWHRES
;
A
#
# COMPACT_ATOMS: atom_id res chain seq x y z
N MET A 1 14.11 11.05 6.63
CA MET A 1 14.09 9.64 6.18
C MET A 1 14.38 9.63 4.69
N ALA A 2 15.13 8.63 4.19
CA ALA A 2 15.27 8.45 2.75
C ALA A 2 13.89 8.15 2.15
N ALA A 3 13.62 8.71 0.96
CA ALA A 3 12.38 8.46 0.22
C ALA A 3 12.29 6.98 -0.18
N SER A 4 11.06 6.44 -0.30
CA SER A 4 10.87 5.08 -0.79
C SER A 4 11.33 4.97 -2.25
N PRO A 5 12.12 3.95 -2.60
CA PRO A 5 12.56 3.76 -3.98
C PRO A 5 11.37 3.62 -4.95
N THR A 6 10.28 3.02 -4.52
CA THR A 6 9.06 2.84 -5.32
C THR A 6 8.43 4.18 -5.70
N VAL A 7 8.21 5.05 -4.73
CA VAL A 7 7.64 6.38 -4.96
C VAL A 7 8.63 7.27 -5.69
N GLY A 8 9.92 7.22 -5.35
CA GLY A 8 10.98 7.93 -6.05
C GLY A 8 11.03 7.58 -7.55
N ARG A 9 10.95 6.29 -7.90
CA ARG A 9 10.89 5.81 -9.29
C ARG A 9 9.67 6.34 -10.03
N ARG A 10 8.48 6.29 -9.42
CA ARG A 10 7.24 6.77 -10.02
C ARG A 10 7.26 8.28 -10.24
N ARG A 11 7.72 9.06 -9.25
CA ARG A 11 7.86 10.50 -9.35
C ARG A 11 8.83 10.88 -10.46
N LEU A 12 10.02 10.28 -10.49
CA LEU A 12 11.01 10.56 -11.52
C LEU A 12 10.50 10.17 -12.91
N ALA A 13 9.85 9.03 -13.04
CA ALA A 13 9.24 8.59 -14.30
C ALA A 13 8.19 9.58 -14.82
N ALA A 14 7.31 10.07 -13.94
CA ALA A 14 6.31 11.09 -14.28
C ALA A 14 6.96 12.41 -14.71
N GLU A 15 8.01 12.85 -14.01
CA GLU A 15 8.77 14.06 -14.35
C GLU A 15 9.46 13.94 -15.71
N LEU A 16 10.11 12.81 -15.97
CA LEU A 16 10.77 12.58 -17.26
C LEU A 16 9.76 12.57 -18.40
N ARG A 17 8.56 11.98 -18.18
CA ARG A 17 7.47 12.01 -19.16
C ARG A 17 6.95 13.43 -19.40
N ALA A 18 6.80 14.23 -18.33
CA ALA A 18 6.38 15.63 -18.43
C ALA A 18 7.41 16.48 -19.18
N LEU A 19 8.71 16.29 -18.91
CA LEU A 19 9.81 16.97 -19.61
C LEU A 19 9.89 16.59 -21.09
N ARG A 20 9.54 15.34 -21.45
CA ARG A 20 9.45 14.93 -22.86
C ARG A 20 8.40 15.74 -23.61
N GLY A 21 7.30 16.09 -22.98
CA GLY A 21 6.22 16.88 -23.59
C GLY A 21 5.63 16.16 -24.80
N THR A 22 5.49 16.90 -25.90
CA THR A 22 4.93 16.39 -27.16
C THR A 22 5.90 15.57 -28.01
N ARG A 23 7.18 15.48 -27.62
CA ARG A 23 8.17 14.67 -28.36
C ARG A 23 7.82 13.19 -28.27
N THR A 24 8.06 12.42 -29.34
CA THR A 24 7.91 10.96 -29.24
C THR A 24 9.10 10.33 -28.50
N GLY A 25 8.88 9.19 -27.84
CA GLY A 25 9.97 8.42 -27.22
C GLY A 25 11.04 8.01 -28.22
N GLY A 26 10.66 7.76 -29.50
CA GLY A 26 11.58 7.48 -30.60
C GLY A 26 12.49 8.67 -30.93
N THR A 27 11.96 9.88 -30.94
CA THR A 27 12.76 11.10 -31.17
C THR A 27 13.83 11.28 -30.09
N VAL A 28 13.44 11.10 -28.83
CA VAL A 28 14.38 11.20 -27.69
C VAL A 28 15.45 10.11 -27.77
N ALA A 29 15.02 8.87 -28.03
CA ALA A 29 15.90 7.73 -28.14
C ALA A 29 16.95 7.92 -29.25
N SER A 30 16.54 8.37 -30.43
CA SER A 30 17.43 8.64 -31.56
C SER A 30 18.46 9.72 -31.24
N ALA A 31 18.04 10.83 -30.59
CA ALA A 31 18.95 11.92 -30.22
C ALA A 31 20.02 11.51 -29.19
N LEU A 32 19.67 10.57 -28.29
CA LEU A 32 20.56 10.07 -27.23
C LEU A 32 21.32 8.79 -27.63
N HIS A 33 21.09 8.28 -28.85
CA HIS A 33 21.60 6.97 -29.31
C HIS A 33 21.16 5.81 -28.41
N TRP A 34 19.92 5.85 -27.94
CA TRP A 34 19.29 4.82 -27.09
C TRP A 34 18.21 4.08 -27.87
N SER A 35 17.74 2.95 -27.28
CA SER A 35 16.56 2.28 -27.81
C SER A 35 15.27 2.95 -27.31
N PRO A 36 14.19 2.96 -28.11
CA PRO A 36 12.87 3.45 -27.65
C PRO A 36 12.38 2.71 -26.41
N ALA A 37 12.68 1.41 -26.29
CA ALA A 37 12.34 0.62 -25.12
C ALA A 37 13.01 1.11 -23.83
N LYS A 38 14.22 1.70 -23.91
CA LYS A 38 14.91 2.30 -22.75
C LYS A 38 14.16 3.53 -22.24
N ILE A 39 13.77 4.43 -23.15
CA ILE A 39 12.96 5.61 -22.79
C ILE A 39 11.65 5.18 -22.15
N SER A 40 10.95 4.21 -22.75
CA SER A 40 9.69 3.69 -22.20
C SER A 40 9.87 3.13 -20.79
N ARG A 41 10.92 2.34 -20.53
CA ARG A 41 11.18 1.80 -19.18
C ARG A 41 11.48 2.88 -18.14
N PHE A 42 12.20 3.94 -18.52
CA PHE A 42 12.40 5.09 -17.63
C PHE A 42 11.08 5.78 -17.32
N GLU A 43 10.27 6.07 -18.32
CA GLU A 43 8.98 6.76 -18.15
C GLU A 43 7.90 5.91 -17.47
N LEU A 44 8.11 4.60 -17.35
CA LEU A 44 7.26 3.67 -16.59
C LEU A 44 7.84 3.31 -15.21
N GLY A 45 9.04 3.80 -14.87
CA GLY A 45 9.69 3.47 -13.60
C GLY A 45 10.12 2.00 -13.48
N GLN A 46 10.23 1.28 -14.61
CA GLN A 46 10.49 -0.16 -14.67
C GLN A 46 11.98 -0.53 -14.64
N THR A 47 12.85 0.42 -14.42
CA THR A 47 14.31 0.21 -14.39
C THR A 47 14.96 1.12 -13.36
N SER A 48 16.21 0.82 -12.99
CA SER A 48 17.03 1.77 -12.24
C SER A 48 17.32 3.03 -13.08
N PHE A 49 17.66 4.11 -12.42
CA PHE A 49 17.98 5.41 -13.01
C PHE A 49 19.46 5.74 -12.79
N PRO A 50 20.40 5.19 -13.62
CA PRO A 50 21.80 5.53 -13.50
C PRO A 50 22.01 7.03 -13.64
N GLN A 51 22.76 7.63 -12.73
CA GLN A 51 22.92 9.09 -12.65
C GLN A 51 23.33 9.69 -13.97
N GLU A 52 24.36 9.13 -14.63
CA GLU A 52 24.86 9.61 -15.92
C GLU A 52 23.79 9.61 -17.03
N GLU A 53 22.87 8.66 -16.98
CA GLU A 53 21.80 8.56 -17.97
C GLU A 53 20.70 9.59 -17.71
N ILE A 54 20.41 9.85 -16.45
CA ILE A 54 19.48 10.93 -16.08
C ILE A 54 20.07 12.29 -16.41
N GLU A 55 21.35 12.52 -16.14
CA GLU A 55 22.05 13.76 -16.54
C GLU A 55 21.93 14.01 -18.05
N LYS A 56 22.16 12.99 -18.89
CA LYS A 56 22.00 13.08 -20.35
C LYS A 56 20.57 13.44 -20.77
N LEU A 57 19.56 12.85 -20.09
CA LEU A 57 18.16 13.19 -20.35
C LEU A 57 17.84 14.62 -19.97
N LEU A 58 18.30 15.07 -18.81
CA LEU A 58 18.09 16.44 -18.32
C LEU A 58 18.78 17.47 -19.20
N ASP A 59 20.00 17.18 -19.70
CA ASP A 59 20.70 18.00 -20.67
C ASP A 59 19.94 18.12 -21.99
N PHE A 60 19.46 16.98 -22.50
CA PHE A 60 18.65 16.93 -23.73
C PHE A 60 17.34 17.72 -23.59
N TYR A 61 16.70 17.66 -22.41
CA TYR A 61 15.47 18.41 -22.13
C TYR A 61 15.74 19.90 -21.77
N GLY A 62 16.99 20.31 -21.62
CA GLY A 62 17.37 21.70 -21.29
C GLY A 62 17.01 22.07 -19.85
N VAL A 63 17.03 21.11 -18.91
CA VAL A 63 16.71 21.36 -17.52
C VAL A 63 17.88 22.06 -16.80
N THR A 64 17.60 23.23 -16.23
CA THR A 64 18.56 24.05 -15.49
C THR A 64 18.32 24.02 -13.98
N GLU A 65 19.22 24.61 -13.20
CA GLU A 65 19.05 24.76 -11.75
C GLU A 65 17.87 25.72 -11.41
N PRO A 66 17.17 25.51 -10.28
CA PRO A 66 17.39 24.47 -9.26
C PRO A 66 16.73 23.12 -9.59
N ARG A 67 15.95 23.02 -10.67
CA ARG A 67 15.18 21.83 -11.05
C ARG A 67 16.08 20.63 -11.34
N ARG A 68 17.23 20.86 -11.95
CA ARG A 68 18.21 19.82 -12.26
C ARG A 68 18.65 19.08 -10.99
N SER A 69 19.10 19.81 -9.99
CA SER A 69 19.51 19.21 -8.70
C SER A 69 18.39 18.44 -8.01
N GLN A 70 17.17 18.95 -8.07
CA GLN A 70 15.99 18.25 -7.50
C GLN A 70 15.74 16.90 -8.18
N LEU A 71 15.81 16.82 -9.50
CA LEU A 71 15.59 15.58 -10.25
C LEU A 71 16.74 14.58 -10.09
N LEU A 72 17.98 15.05 -9.95
CA LEU A 72 19.11 14.18 -9.64
C LEU A 72 19.01 13.61 -8.22
N ALA A 73 18.60 14.39 -7.23
CA ALA A 73 18.32 13.89 -5.89
C ALA A 73 17.20 12.83 -5.90
N LEU A 74 16.13 13.07 -6.66
CA LEU A 74 15.06 12.10 -6.84
C LEU A 74 15.54 10.80 -7.51
N ALA A 75 16.53 10.87 -8.42
CA ALA A 75 17.13 9.69 -9.04
C ALA A 75 17.95 8.86 -8.03
N VAL A 76 18.62 9.51 -7.08
CA VAL A 76 19.32 8.83 -5.97
C VAL A 76 18.31 8.10 -5.08
N ASP A 77 17.22 8.76 -4.69
CA ASP A 77 16.15 8.16 -3.89
C ASP A 77 15.51 6.99 -4.63
N ALA A 78 15.24 7.13 -5.93
CA ALA A 78 14.66 6.09 -6.79
C ALA A 78 15.54 4.83 -6.91
N ASN A 79 16.83 4.95 -6.72
CA ASN A 79 17.82 3.85 -6.75
C ASN A 79 18.13 3.28 -5.34
N SER A 80 17.61 3.89 -4.28
CA SER A 80 17.80 3.35 -2.93
C SER A 80 17.12 1.97 -2.78
N ARG A 81 17.49 1.22 -1.76
CA ARG A 81 16.86 -0.07 -1.46
C ARG A 81 15.91 0.07 -0.29
N GLY A 82 14.68 -0.41 -0.46
CA GLY A 82 13.75 -0.57 0.64
C GLY A 82 14.04 -1.86 1.43
N TRP A 83 13.70 -1.88 2.72
CA TRP A 83 13.87 -3.06 3.57
C TRP A 83 13.16 -4.31 3.01
N TRP A 84 12.08 -4.14 2.26
CA TRP A 84 11.30 -5.24 1.66
C TRP A 84 12.04 -6.00 0.56
N GLU A 85 13.11 -5.44 0.01
CA GLU A 85 13.93 -6.12 -1.01
C GLU A 85 14.65 -7.36 -0.46
N GLU A 86 14.90 -7.42 0.85
CA GLU A 86 15.43 -8.61 1.54
C GLU A 86 14.45 -9.80 1.50
N TYR A 87 13.18 -9.53 1.20
CA TYR A 87 12.11 -10.52 1.13
C TYR A 87 11.66 -10.81 -0.31
N SER A 88 12.43 -10.37 -1.31
CA SER A 88 12.08 -10.49 -2.73
C SER A 88 11.96 -11.93 -3.24
N ASP A 89 12.54 -12.89 -2.52
CA ASP A 89 12.43 -14.33 -2.80
C ASP A 89 11.13 -14.96 -2.26
N VAL A 90 10.40 -14.28 -1.38
CA VAL A 90 9.17 -14.80 -0.75
C VAL A 90 7.95 -13.90 -0.93
N LEU A 91 8.13 -12.62 -1.23
CA LEU A 91 7.03 -11.67 -1.46
C LEU A 91 6.75 -11.51 -2.95
N PRO A 92 5.48 -11.50 -3.39
CA PRO A 92 5.11 -11.13 -4.75
C PRO A 92 5.54 -9.68 -5.08
N ALA A 93 5.90 -9.44 -6.35
CA ALA A 93 6.36 -8.12 -6.79
C ALA A 93 5.33 -7.00 -6.50
N GLY A 94 4.04 -7.24 -6.79
CA GLY A 94 2.97 -6.27 -6.50
C GLY A 94 2.81 -5.97 -5.01
N TYR A 95 3.07 -6.96 -4.13
CA TYR A 95 3.04 -6.72 -2.68
C TYR A 95 4.24 -5.89 -2.21
N MET A 96 5.43 -6.11 -2.77
CA MET A 96 6.60 -5.26 -2.51
C MET A 96 6.38 -3.83 -2.98
N GLU A 97 5.70 -3.66 -4.12
CA GLU A 97 5.32 -2.35 -4.64
C GLU A 97 4.34 -1.62 -3.69
N LEU A 98 3.33 -2.32 -3.17
CA LEU A 98 2.42 -1.79 -2.15
C LEU A 98 3.18 -1.33 -0.91
N ILE A 99 4.08 -2.16 -0.35
CA ILE A 99 4.90 -1.76 0.80
C ILE A 99 5.69 -0.49 0.52
N GLY A 100 6.25 -0.39 -0.69
CA GLY A 100 6.99 0.80 -1.12
C GLY A 100 6.12 2.04 -1.22
N LEU A 101 4.87 1.93 -1.64
CA LEU A 101 3.91 3.03 -1.66
C LEU A 101 3.49 3.43 -0.24
N GLU A 102 3.18 2.48 0.63
CA GLU A 102 2.82 2.73 2.03
C GLU A 102 3.92 3.43 2.82
N ALA A 103 5.17 3.10 2.53
CA ALA A 103 6.31 3.73 3.20
C ALA A 103 6.33 5.26 3.06
N GLU A 104 5.71 5.82 2.04
CA GLU A 104 5.63 7.27 1.81
C GLU A 104 4.22 7.86 1.83
N ALA A 105 3.17 7.04 1.75
CA ALA A 105 1.80 7.54 1.80
C ALA A 105 1.55 8.36 3.07
N ALA A 106 0.95 9.53 2.94
CA ALA A 106 0.55 10.34 4.09
C ALA A 106 -0.71 9.77 4.76
N SER A 107 -1.60 9.17 3.96
CA SER A 107 -2.84 8.56 4.42
C SER A 107 -3.15 7.28 3.65
N MET A 108 -3.87 6.38 4.29
CA MET A 108 -4.43 5.18 3.68
C MET A 108 -5.87 4.99 4.15
N ALA A 109 -6.77 4.80 3.20
CA ALA A 109 -8.15 4.40 3.46
C ALA A 109 -8.31 2.96 2.94
N GLU A 110 -8.69 2.03 3.81
CA GLU A 110 -8.81 0.60 3.48
C GLU A 110 -10.21 0.09 3.79
N TRP A 111 -10.89 -0.44 2.78
CA TRP A 111 -12.09 -1.26 2.91
C TRP A 111 -11.71 -2.73 2.78
N ASN A 112 -12.10 -3.56 3.74
CA ASN A 112 -11.81 -4.99 3.70
C ASN A 112 -13.03 -5.81 4.16
N ALA A 113 -13.53 -6.68 3.26
CA ALA A 113 -14.66 -7.59 3.49
C ALA A 113 -14.22 -9.06 3.65
N GLU A 114 -12.93 -9.36 3.61
CA GLU A 114 -12.43 -10.74 3.53
C GLU A 114 -11.61 -11.15 4.75
N ALA A 115 -10.78 -10.24 5.26
CA ALA A 115 -9.86 -10.51 6.36
C ALA A 115 -9.56 -9.26 7.18
N ILE A 116 -8.95 -9.41 8.34
CA ILE A 116 -8.36 -8.29 9.08
C ILE A 116 -7.25 -7.67 8.23
N PRO A 117 -7.24 -6.33 8.05
CA PRO A 117 -6.19 -5.61 7.34
C PRO A 117 -4.78 -5.94 7.82
N GLY A 118 -3.85 -6.09 6.88
CA GLY A 118 -2.49 -6.53 7.19
C GLY A 118 -1.73 -5.66 8.19
N LEU A 119 -2.01 -4.36 8.22
CA LEU A 119 -1.42 -3.42 9.18
C LEU A 119 -1.95 -3.58 10.61
N LEU A 120 -3.08 -4.28 10.81
CA LEU A 120 -3.73 -4.49 12.10
C LEU A 120 -3.72 -5.94 12.57
N GLN A 121 -2.94 -6.82 11.92
CA GLN A 121 -2.86 -8.24 12.31
C GLN A 121 -1.88 -8.45 13.45
N THR A 122 -2.21 -9.37 14.36
CA THR A 122 -1.21 -9.97 15.26
C THR A 122 -0.28 -10.89 14.46
N GLU A 123 0.90 -11.17 15.00
CA GLU A 123 1.87 -12.06 14.34
C GLU A 123 1.29 -13.45 14.11
N GLU A 124 0.58 -14.00 15.10
CA GLU A 124 0.01 -15.34 14.97
C GLU A 124 -1.14 -15.38 13.97
N TYR A 125 -2.04 -14.38 13.94
CA TYR A 125 -3.07 -14.27 12.90
C TYR A 125 -2.43 -14.17 11.51
N ALA A 126 -1.41 -13.34 11.34
CA ALA A 126 -0.68 -13.19 10.09
C ALA A 126 -0.01 -14.51 9.64
N ARG A 127 0.54 -15.28 10.59
CA ARG A 127 1.12 -16.60 10.34
C ARG A 127 0.06 -17.58 9.82
N GLN A 128 -1.13 -17.61 10.46
CA GLN A 128 -2.23 -18.47 10.02
C GLN A 128 -2.74 -18.09 8.62
N VAL A 129 -2.87 -16.79 8.32
CA VAL A 129 -3.23 -16.31 6.97
C VAL A 129 -2.19 -16.75 5.94
N ASN A 130 -0.90 -16.55 6.22
CA ASN A 130 0.16 -16.97 5.30
C ASN A 130 0.20 -18.50 5.13
N ALA A 131 0.00 -19.27 6.21
CA ALA A 131 -0.01 -20.73 6.17
C ALA A 131 -1.20 -21.29 5.39
N ALA A 132 -2.34 -20.59 5.35
CA ALA A 132 -3.52 -21.04 4.60
C ALA A 132 -3.21 -21.18 3.09
N TYR A 133 -2.30 -20.39 2.54
CA TYR A 133 -1.86 -20.51 1.15
C TYR A 133 -1.14 -21.83 0.84
N GLN A 134 -0.64 -22.55 1.84
CA GLN A 134 -0.04 -23.88 1.65
C GLN A 134 -1.04 -24.92 1.12
N SER A 135 -2.33 -24.68 1.26
CA SER A 135 -3.39 -25.51 0.69
C SER A 135 -3.53 -25.37 -0.83
N VAL A 136 -3.01 -24.29 -1.40
CA VAL A 136 -3.16 -23.93 -2.83
C VAL A 136 -1.82 -24.02 -3.58
N VAL A 137 -0.74 -23.59 -2.95
CA VAL A 137 0.60 -23.56 -3.55
C VAL A 137 1.60 -24.20 -2.61
N PHE A 138 2.63 -24.82 -3.18
CA PHE A 138 3.75 -25.30 -2.36
C PHE A 138 4.48 -24.13 -1.72
N MET A 139 4.40 -24.03 -0.40
CA MET A 139 5.06 -23.00 0.40
C MET A 139 5.76 -23.67 1.59
N PRO A 140 7.10 -23.72 1.60
CA PRO A 140 7.85 -24.25 2.74
C PRO A 140 7.57 -23.45 4.04
N PRO A 141 7.64 -24.09 5.22
CA PRO A 141 7.42 -23.40 6.50
C PRO A 141 8.29 -22.16 6.69
N GLY A 142 9.54 -22.18 6.24
CA GLY A 142 10.44 -21.03 6.29
C GLY A 142 9.96 -19.82 5.46
N GLN A 143 9.22 -20.04 4.38
CA GLN A 143 8.61 -18.93 3.62
C GLN A 143 7.43 -18.32 4.36
N VAL A 144 6.60 -19.13 5.03
CA VAL A 144 5.50 -18.62 5.88
C VAL A 144 6.07 -17.69 6.95
N GLU A 145 7.13 -18.12 7.64
CA GLU A 145 7.76 -17.33 8.69
C GLU A 145 8.32 -16.01 8.13
N ARG A 146 9.07 -16.05 7.03
CA ARG A 146 9.63 -14.83 6.41
C ARG A 146 8.54 -13.86 5.92
N ARG A 147 7.44 -14.36 5.35
CA ARG A 147 6.28 -13.51 4.98
C ARG A 147 5.63 -12.87 6.21
N THR A 148 5.54 -13.62 7.30
CA THR A 148 5.00 -13.10 8.56
C THR A 148 5.91 -12.02 9.14
N GLN A 149 7.22 -12.22 9.17
CA GLN A 149 8.19 -11.21 9.59
C GLN A 149 8.11 -9.94 8.75
N ALA A 150 8.05 -10.07 7.43
CA ALA A 150 7.88 -8.91 6.54
C ALA A 150 6.59 -8.14 6.86
N ARG A 151 5.48 -8.84 7.16
CA ARG A 151 4.21 -8.23 7.55
C ARG A 151 4.33 -7.47 8.87
N MET A 152 5.01 -8.01 9.86
CA MET A 152 5.23 -7.32 11.14
C MET A 152 6.11 -6.08 10.99
N ILE A 153 7.18 -6.16 10.17
CA ILE A 153 8.02 -4.98 9.87
C ILE A 153 7.20 -3.89 9.16
N ARG A 154 6.33 -4.27 8.22
CA ARG A 154 5.45 -3.34 7.48
C ARG A 154 4.58 -2.49 8.42
N GLN A 155 4.11 -3.06 9.53
CA GLN A 155 3.24 -2.34 10.48
C GLN A 155 3.91 -1.15 11.17
N ARG A 156 5.26 -1.07 11.16
CA ARG A 156 6.01 0.03 11.76
C ARG A 156 5.72 1.40 11.13
N VAL A 157 5.09 1.44 9.96
CA VAL A 157 4.63 2.69 9.34
C VAL A 157 3.62 3.45 10.20
N LEU A 158 2.90 2.74 11.10
CA LEU A 158 1.91 3.32 12.00
C LEU A 158 2.54 3.98 13.24
N THR A 159 3.73 3.53 13.67
CA THR A 159 4.30 3.93 14.96
C THR A 159 5.73 4.46 14.89
N GLU A 160 6.57 3.95 13.99
CA GLU A 160 7.99 4.29 13.94
C GLU A 160 8.34 5.32 12.87
N ARG A 161 7.44 5.57 11.91
CA ARG A 161 7.63 6.59 10.87
C ARG A 161 7.28 7.99 11.40
N ASN A 162 7.97 9.01 10.93
CA ASN A 162 7.68 10.41 11.26
C ASN A 162 7.54 11.27 10.00
N PRO A 163 6.34 11.84 9.71
CA PRO A 163 5.09 11.62 10.40
C PRO A 163 4.55 10.19 10.18
N PRO A 164 3.79 9.62 11.11
CA PRO A 164 3.19 8.29 10.95
C PRO A 164 2.10 8.29 9.88
N LEU A 165 1.83 7.12 9.30
CA LEU A 165 0.73 6.93 8.37
C LEU A 165 -0.61 7.20 9.06
N GLN A 166 -1.45 8.04 8.44
CA GLN A 166 -2.85 8.20 8.85
C GLN A 166 -3.68 7.09 8.23
N LEU A 167 -4.20 6.18 9.04
CA LEU A 167 -4.89 4.98 8.61
C LEU A 167 -6.38 5.07 8.96
N SER A 168 -7.26 5.04 7.95
CA SER A 168 -8.70 4.86 8.14
C SER A 168 -9.11 3.49 7.59
N VAL A 169 -9.56 2.61 8.46
CA VAL A 169 -9.95 1.24 8.14
C VAL A 169 -11.43 1.04 8.35
N LEU A 170 -12.07 0.46 7.36
CA LEU A 170 -13.41 -0.06 7.45
C LEU A 170 -13.40 -1.55 7.15
N ILE A 171 -13.91 -2.36 8.07
CA ILE A 171 -14.05 -3.81 7.90
C ILE A 171 -15.52 -4.21 7.91
N ASP A 172 -15.86 -5.23 7.13
CA ASP A 172 -17.16 -5.88 7.22
C ASP A 172 -17.25 -6.69 8.52
N GLU A 173 -18.41 -6.68 9.19
CA GLU A 173 -18.60 -7.42 10.43
C GLU A 173 -18.32 -8.94 10.28
N SER A 174 -18.55 -9.52 9.10
CA SER A 174 -18.25 -10.94 8.82
C SER A 174 -16.78 -11.29 9.03
N VAL A 175 -15.87 -10.33 8.87
CA VAL A 175 -14.44 -10.50 9.12
C VAL A 175 -14.14 -10.82 10.58
N LEU A 176 -14.91 -10.24 11.52
CA LEU A 176 -14.78 -10.51 12.95
C LEU A 176 -15.25 -11.94 13.32
N LEU A 177 -16.12 -12.52 12.50
CA LEU A 177 -16.74 -13.82 12.72
C LEU A 177 -16.03 -14.96 11.98
N ARG A 178 -15.20 -14.64 10.98
CA ARG A 178 -14.46 -15.64 10.21
C ARG A 178 -13.29 -16.19 11.02
N LYS A 179 -13.36 -17.47 11.35
CA LYS A 179 -12.30 -18.13 12.13
C LYS A 179 -11.03 -18.30 11.30
N ILE A 180 -9.95 -17.70 11.75
CA ILE A 180 -8.59 -17.90 11.25
C ILE A 180 -7.76 -18.48 12.40
N GLY A 181 -7.18 -19.65 12.19
CA GLY A 181 -6.45 -20.36 13.23
C GLY A 181 -7.34 -20.89 14.36
N SER A 182 -6.93 -20.71 15.61
CA SER A 182 -7.65 -21.14 16.81
C SER A 182 -8.55 -20.03 17.38
N ARG A 183 -9.37 -20.38 18.41
CA ARG A 183 -10.15 -19.39 19.16
C ARG A 183 -9.27 -18.38 19.88
N GLU A 184 -8.15 -18.83 20.41
CA GLU A 184 -7.18 -17.98 21.09
C GLU A 184 -6.59 -16.96 20.12
N VAL A 185 -6.21 -17.37 18.93
CA VAL A 185 -5.70 -16.47 17.87
C VAL A 185 -6.72 -15.38 17.55
N MET A 186 -7.99 -15.78 17.38
CA MET A 186 -9.06 -14.80 17.10
C MET A 186 -9.33 -13.89 18.29
N PHE A 187 -9.33 -14.41 19.51
CA PHE A 187 -9.51 -13.62 20.73
C PHE A 187 -8.41 -12.55 20.87
N ASP A 188 -7.15 -12.97 20.74
CA ASP A 188 -6.01 -12.07 20.84
C ASP A 188 -6.01 -11.04 19.69
N GLN A 189 -6.45 -11.45 18.49
CA GLN A 189 -6.60 -10.55 17.34
C GLN A 189 -7.69 -9.49 17.58
N MET A 190 -8.84 -9.86 18.14
CA MET A 190 -9.91 -8.89 18.47
C MET A 190 -9.45 -7.88 19.52
N ARG A 191 -8.74 -8.33 20.55
CA ARG A 191 -8.16 -7.44 21.55
C ARG A 191 -7.16 -6.47 20.94
N HIS A 192 -6.29 -6.99 20.08
CA HIS A 192 -5.31 -6.18 19.37
C HIS A 192 -5.98 -5.11 18.48
N LEU A 193 -7.07 -5.44 17.78
CA LEU A 193 -7.84 -4.44 17.01
C LEU A 193 -8.35 -3.31 17.88
N ALA A 194 -8.88 -3.63 19.06
CA ALA A 194 -9.38 -2.62 20.01
C ALA A 194 -8.23 -1.73 20.54
N GLU A 195 -7.04 -2.30 20.76
CA GLU A 195 -5.83 -1.56 21.16
C GLU A 195 -5.32 -0.66 20.02
N MET A 196 -5.28 -1.15 18.79
CA MET A 196 -4.87 -0.36 17.62
C MET A 196 -5.82 0.80 17.34
N ALA A 197 -7.12 0.64 17.60
CA ALA A 197 -8.10 1.71 17.48
C ALA A 197 -7.91 2.86 18.49
N GLU A 198 -7.07 2.70 19.52
CA GLU A 198 -6.71 3.77 20.46
C GLU A 198 -5.58 4.67 19.94
N LEU A 199 -4.88 4.26 18.88
CA LEU A 199 -3.83 5.08 18.28
C LEU A 199 -4.46 6.31 17.58
N PRO A 200 -3.93 7.53 17.82
CA PRO A 200 -4.49 8.74 17.22
C PRO A 200 -4.38 8.81 15.70
N THR A 201 -3.60 7.91 15.12
CA THR A 201 -3.37 7.80 13.68
C THR A 201 -4.21 6.70 13.01
N VAL A 202 -5.04 5.99 13.80
CA VAL A 202 -5.86 4.87 13.31
C VAL A 202 -7.33 5.16 13.61
N GLU A 203 -8.13 5.26 12.56
CA GLU A 203 -9.59 5.21 12.63
C GLU A 203 -10.04 3.83 12.18
N LEU A 204 -10.58 3.02 13.08
CA LEU A 204 -11.13 1.69 12.78
C LEU A 204 -12.64 1.69 12.97
N ARG A 205 -13.37 1.31 11.92
CA ARG A 205 -14.82 1.20 11.94
C ARG A 205 -15.29 -0.13 11.35
N VAL A 206 -16.50 -0.54 11.71
CA VAL A 206 -17.13 -1.79 11.27
C VAL A 206 -18.40 -1.47 10.51
N LEU A 207 -18.56 -2.03 9.33
CA LEU A 207 -19.82 -2.05 8.61
C LEU A 207 -20.62 -3.25 9.12
N ALA A 208 -21.68 -2.98 9.87
CA ALA A 208 -22.51 -4.02 10.46
C ALA A 208 -23.29 -4.80 9.38
N LEU A 209 -23.49 -6.11 9.58
CA LEU A 209 -24.25 -6.98 8.65
C LEU A 209 -25.69 -6.49 8.42
N GLN A 210 -26.24 -5.74 9.35
CA GLN A 210 -27.60 -5.18 9.26
C GLN A 210 -27.61 -3.69 8.86
N SER A 211 -26.48 -3.15 8.40
CA SER A 211 -26.45 -1.77 7.94
C SER A 211 -27.31 -1.56 6.69
N GLU A 212 -27.96 -0.40 6.61
CA GLU A 212 -28.83 -0.04 5.49
C GLU A 212 -28.01 0.45 4.28
N THR A 213 -27.09 -0.37 3.79
CA THR A 213 -26.37 -0.05 2.55
C THR A 213 -26.53 -1.16 1.52
N ALA A 214 -26.82 -0.77 0.28
CA ALA A 214 -26.83 -1.67 -0.88
C ALA A 214 -25.51 -1.58 -1.69
N LEU A 215 -24.53 -0.79 -1.22
CA LEU A 215 -23.27 -0.62 -1.92
C LEU A 215 -22.36 -1.83 -1.67
N LEU A 216 -22.13 -2.59 -2.74
CA LEU A 216 -21.23 -3.73 -2.73
C LEU A 216 -19.92 -3.34 -3.42
N ALA A 217 -18.81 -3.54 -2.73
CA ALA A 217 -17.48 -3.26 -3.26
C ALA A 217 -16.52 -4.41 -2.89
N ASN A 218 -15.60 -4.74 -3.79
CA ASN A 218 -14.47 -5.58 -3.44
C ASN A 218 -13.55 -4.86 -2.46
N SER A 219 -12.72 -5.60 -1.73
CA SER A 219 -11.71 -5.00 -0.86
C SER A 219 -10.73 -4.14 -1.65
N PHE A 220 -10.38 -2.97 -1.14
CA PHE A 220 -9.43 -2.04 -1.76
C PHE A 220 -8.77 -1.13 -0.73
N MET A 221 -7.66 -0.52 -1.12
CA MET A 221 -6.95 0.51 -0.39
C MET A 221 -6.77 1.74 -1.28
N VAL A 222 -6.93 2.93 -0.71
CA VAL A 222 -6.59 4.20 -1.37
C VAL A 222 -5.42 4.83 -0.61
N LEU A 223 -4.27 4.93 -1.25
CA LEU A 223 -3.08 5.58 -0.70
C LEU A 223 -3.02 7.03 -1.16
N GLY A 224 -2.91 7.96 -0.22
CA GLY A 224 -2.82 9.40 -0.46
C GLY A 224 -1.42 9.94 -0.19
N PHE A 225 -0.85 10.71 -1.14
CA PHE A 225 0.53 11.21 -1.09
C PHE A 225 0.64 12.71 -0.78
N GLY A 226 -0.39 13.30 -0.20
CA GLY A 226 -0.40 14.70 0.20
C GLY A 226 -0.92 15.67 -0.85
N ARG A 227 -0.80 16.99 -0.61
CA ARG A 227 -1.48 18.04 -1.40
C ARG A 227 -1.04 18.06 -2.86
N LYS A 228 -2.03 18.26 -3.75
CA LYS A 228 -1.90 18.33 -5.23
C LYS A 228 -1.07 19.51 -5.77
N ASP A 229 -0.65 20.46 -4.92
CA ASP A 229 -0.17 21.78 -5.35
C ASP A 229 1.32 21.84 -5.64
N GLU A 230 2.06 20.74 -5.49
CA GLU A 230 3.49 20.68 -5.78
C GLU A 230 3.75 19.82 -7.02
N ALA A 231 4.38 20.39 -8.03
CA ALA A 231 4.84 19.67 -9.21
C ALA A 231 5.68 18.44 -8.81
N GLY A 232 5.39 17.28 -9.41
CA GLY A 232 6.10 16.03 -9.14
C GLY A 232 5.55 15.21 -7.96
N LYS A 233 4.43 15.57 -7.33
CA LYS A 233 3.76 14.71 -6.35
C LYS A 233 2.98 13.61 -7.05
N LEU A 234 3.08 12.41 -6.48
CA LEU A 234 2.27 11.28 -6.89
C LEU A 234 0.79 11.57 -6.55
N GLY A 235 -0.11 11.32 -7.50
CA GLY A 235 -1.55 11.30 -7.22
C GLY A 235 -1.92 10.14 -6.30
N ASP A 236 -3.18 10.07 -5.91
CA ASP A 236 -3.67 8.90 -5.18
C ASP A 236 -3.47 7.62 -5.97
N VAL A 237 -3.23 6.53 -5.27
CA VAL A 237 -3.11 5.19 -5.86
C VAL A 237 -4.09 4.27 -5.17
N VAL A 238 -4.91 3.57 -5.95
CA VAL A 238 -5.76 2.50 -5.44
C VAL A 238 -5.04 1.18 -5.61
N SER A 239 -5.03 0.38 -4.54
CA SER A 239 -4.51 -0.99 -4.55
C SER A 239 -5.62 -1.97 -4.26
N MET A 240 -5.74 -2.99 -5.11
CA MET A 240 -6.66 -4.11 -4.91
C MET A 240 -5.85 -5.40 -4.89
N GLU A 241 -6.14 -6.29 -3.94
CA GLU A 241 -5.45 -7.58 -3.87
C GLU A 241 -5.84 -8.48 -5.04
N SER A 242 -4.84 -9.07 -5.70
CA SER A 242 -5.03 -10.09 -6.73
C SER A 242 -4.49 -11.42 -6.22
N GLN A 243 -5.24 -12.49 -6.50
CA GLN A 243 -4.87 -13.82 -6.04
C GLN A 243 -3.67 -14.43 -6.79
N SER A 244 -3.31 -13.91 -7.97
CA SER A 244 -2.26 -14.49 -8.82
C SER A 244 -0.94 -13.73 -8.77
N ASP A 245 -0.96 -12.41 -8.98
CA ASP A 245 0.25 -11.63 -9.25
C ASP A 245 0.56 -10.55 -8.19
N GLY A 246 -0.11 -10.62 -7.04
CA GLY A 246 -0.04 -9.58 -6.03
C GLY A 246 -1.08 -8.48 -6.26
N ASN A 247 -0.76 -7.22 -5.99
CA ASN A 247 -1.73 -6.14 -6.02
C ASN A 247 -1.91 -5.53 -7.41
N LEU A 248 -3.17 -5.31 -7.81
CA LEU A 248 -3.52 -4.46 -8.93
C LEU A 248 -3.48 -2.99 -8.47
N LEU A 249 -2.71 -2.17 -9.14
CA LEU A 249 -2.62 -0.74 -8.85
C LEU A 249 -3.37 0.07 -9.92
N ILE A 250 -4.25 0.95 -9.46
CA ILE A 250 -5.03 1.85 -10.30
C ILE A 250 -4.55 3.27 -10.02
N GLU A 251 -4.13 3.95 -11.07
CA GLU A 251 -3.69 5.34 -11.06
C GLU A 251 -4.54 6.12 -12.05
N GLY A 252 -4.95 7.25 -11.68
CA GLY A 252 -5.81 8.09 -12.51
C GLY A 252 -6.76 8.85 -11.62
N GLU A 253 -6.84 10.15 -11.83
CA GLU A 253 -7.59 11.05 -10.94
C GLU A 253 -9.08 10.69 -10.88
N VAL A 254 -9.66 10.29 -11.99
CA VAL A 254 -11.09 9.92 -12.05
C VAL A 254 -11.35 8.60 -11.32
N ASP A 255 -10.54 7.59 -11.57
CA ASP A 255 -10.73 6.26 -10.97
C ASP A 255 -10.46 6.29 -9.47
N THR A 256 -9.36 6.90 -9.04
CA THR A 256 -9.03 7.02 -7.61
C THR A 256 -10.06 7.85 -6.85
N TYR A 257 -10.65 8.86 -7.49
CA TYR A 257 -11.74 9.65 -6.92
C TYR A 257 -13.00 8.81 -6.69
N ILE A 258 -13.35 7.92 -7.63
CA ILE A 258 -14.49 7.00 -7.48
C ILE A 258 -14.30 6.10 -6.25
N TYR A 259 -13.12 5.53 -6.06
CA TYR A 259 -12.83 4.70 -4.87
C TYR A 259 -12.89 5.48 -3.56
N ARG A 260 -12.50 6.75 -3.55
CA ARG A 260 -12.70 7.63 -2.39
C ARG A 260 -14.19 7.81 -2.07
N LEU A 261 -15.01 8.09 -3.08
CA LEU A 261 -16.45 8.22 -2.89
C LEU A 261 -17.10 6.93 -2.39
N ILE A 262 -16.66 5.77 -2.89
CA ILE A 262 -17.11 4.46 -2.40
C ILE A 262 -16.75 4.30 -0.92
N PHE A 263 -15.50 4.57 -0.55
CA PHE A 263 -15.07 4.48 0.85
C PHE A 263 -15.86 5.41 1.76
N GLU A 264 -16.06 6.66 1.38
CA GLU A 264 -16.85 7.64 2.15
C GLU A 264 -18.32 7.21 2.32
N ALA A 265 -18.92 6.63 1.27
CA ALA A 265 -20.28 6.12 1.33
C ALA A 265 -20.41 4.92 2.28
N LEU A 266 -19.47 3.98 2.24
CA LEU A 266 -19.40 2.84 3.15
C LEU A 266 -19.13 3.30 4.60
N LEU A 267 -18.22 4.24 4.78
CA LEU A 267 -17.88 4.82 6.09
C LEU A 267 -19.10 5.51 6.73
N LYS A 268 -19.89 6.21 5.92
CA LYS A 268 -21.13 6.86 6.38
C LYS A 268 -22.17 5.84 6.86
N ALA A 269 -22.22 4.65 6.27
CA ALA A 269 -23.15 3.58 6.64
C ALA A 269 -22.63 2.70 7.79
N SER A 270 -21.37 2.87 8.21
CA SER A 270 -20.75 2.06 9.26
C SER A 270 -21.10 2.56 10.66
N LEU A 271 -20.82 1.73 11.66
CA LEU A 271 -20.83 2.12 13.06
C LEU A 271 -19.81 3.24 13.32
N SER A 272 -20.02 4.04 14.35
CA SER A 272 -18.99 4.96 14.85
C SER A 272 -17.73 4.19 15.32
N ALA A 273 -16.63 4.89 15.55
CA ALA A 273 -15.41 4.27 16.06
C ALA A 273 -15.63 3.61 17.43
N ASP A 274 -16.36 4.26 18.34
CA ASP A 274 -16.67 3.73 19.67
C ASP A 274 -17.58 2.49 19.59
N GLU A 275 -18.66 2.55 18.82
CA GLU A 275 -19.56 1.41 18.60
C GLU A 275 -18.83 0.24 17.94
N SER A 276 -17.93 0.52 17.00
CA SER A 276 -17.11 -0.49 16.34
C SER A 276 -16.17 -1.19 17.31
N ARG A 277 -15.52 -0.43 18.19
CA ARG A 277 -14.66 -0.95 19.24
C ARG A 277 -15.45 -1.85 20.22
N ASP A 278 -16.63 -1.40 20.63
CA ASP A 278 -17.51 -2.16 21.52
C ASP A 278 -17.94 -3.48 20.86
N LEU A 279 -18.33 -3.47 19.58
CA LEU A 279 -18.67 -4.68 18.83
C LEU A 279 -17.51 -5.65 18.72
N ILE A 280 -16.29 -5.16 18.46
CA ILE A 280 -15.07 -5.98 18.42
C ILE A 280 -14.82 -6.66 19.77
N LEU A 281 -14.90 -5.92 20.87
CA LEU A 281 -14.70 -6.45 22.22
C LEU A 281 -15.82 -7.40 22.65
N GLU A 282 -17.06 -7.14 22.24
CA GLU A 282 -18.18 -8.05 22.47
C GLU A 282 -18.00 -9.36 21.70
N THR A 283 -17.58 -9.28 20.43
CA THR A 283 -17.27 -10.44 19.60
C THR A 283 -16.15 -11.29 20.21
N ALA A 284 -15.09 -10.65 20.72
CA ALA A 284 -14.03 -11.35 21.45
C ALA A 284 -14.59 -12.17 22.62
N ARG A 285 -15.45 -11.55 23.43
CA ARG A 285 -16.00 -12.20 24.64
C ARG A 285 -17.04 -13.29 24.34
N ARG A 286 -17.93 -13.07 23.36
CA ARG A 286 -19.05 -13.97 23.10
C ARG A 286 -18.72 -15.10 22.12
N VAL A 287 -17.90 -14.81 21.11
CA VAL A 287 -17.61 -15.75 20.02
C VAL A 287 -16.26 -16.44 20.23
N TRP A 288 -15.24 -15.70 20.68
CA TRP A 288 -13.86 -16.16 20.73
C TRP A 288 -13.32 -16.39 22.14
N HIS A 289 -14.16 -16.30 23.19
CA HIS A 289 -13.69 -16.53 24.56
C HIS A 289 -12.89 -17.84 24.69
N ARG A 290 -11.91 -17.83 25.58
CA ARG A 290 -11.14 -19.04 25.91
C ARG A 290 -12.05 -19.99 26.67
N GLU A 291 -12.18 -21.23 26.21
CA GLU A 291 -12.74 -22.29 27.01
C GLU A 291 -11.74 -22.59 28.13
N SER A 292 -12.19 -22.50 29.39
CA SER A 292 -11.38 -22.70 30.60
C SER A 292 -10.96 -24.16 30.72
#